data_2020b08381a7345f3b06842e271fa3f4
#
_entry.id   2020b08381a7345f3b06842e271fa3f4
#
_cell.length_a   1.000
_cell.length_b   1.000
_cell.length_c   1.000
_cell.angle_alpha   90.00
_cell.angle_beta   90.00
_cell.angle_gamma   90.00
#
_symmetry.space_group_name_H-M   'P 1'
#
loop_
_entity.id
_entity.type
_entity.pdbx_description
1 polymer ?
#
loop_
_entity_poly.entity_id
_entity_poly.type
_entity_poly.pdbx_seq_one_letter_code
_entity_poly.pdbx_strand_id
1 'polypeptide(L)' 'MNIIICGAGRVGFTIAKLLSEQGHSITVIDQSSEDIQKINDSLDVKAIVGKATYPSILEKANATE' A
#
# COMPACT_ATOMS: atom_id res chain seq x y z
N MET A 1 -0.32 -4.54 13.41
CA MET A 1 0.74 -3.58 13.07
C MET A 1 0.37 -2.84 11.79
N ASN A 2 0.66 -1.56 11.73
CA ASN A 2 0.43 -0.77 10.49
C ASN A 2 1.69 -0.81 9.64
N ILE A 3 1.56 -1.30 8.43
CA ILE A 3 2.68 -1.49 7.52
C ILE A 3 2.45 -0.68 6.25
N ILE A 4 3.47 0.05 5.82
CA ILE A 4 3.40 0.83 4.59
C ILE A 4 4.33 0.20 3.57
N ILE A 5 3.80 -0.09 2.39
CA ILE A 5 4.57 -0.66 1.29
C ILE A 5 4.67 0.38 0.18
N CYS A 6 5.88 0.73 -0.19
CA CYS A 6 6.13 1.67 -1.29
C CYS A 6 6.41 0.86 -2.54
N GLY A 7 5.45 0.82 -3.43
CA GLY A 7 5.53 0.04 -4.65
C GLY A 7 4.43 -0.99 -4.74
N ALA A 8 3.69 -0.99 -5.84
CA ALA A 8 2.54 -1.85 -6.04
C ALA A 8 2.74 -2.83 -7.20
N GLY A 9 3.99 -3.05 -7.60
CA GLY A 9 4.32 -4.02 -8.62
C GLY A 9 4.16 -5.45 -8.10
N ARG A 10 4.68 -6.41 -8.86
CA ARG A 10 4.49 -7.83 -8.54
C ARG A 10 4.96 -8.18 -7.13
N VAL A 11 6.14 -7.70 -6.73
CA VAL A 11 6.69 -8.00 -5.40
C VAL A 11 5.87 -7.34 -4.31
N GLY A 12 5.54 -6.05 -4.49
CA GLY A 12 4.73 -5.32 -3.53
C GLY A 12 3.35 -5.94 -3.35
N PHE A 13 2.73 -6.38 -4.44
CA PHE A 13 1.45 -7.07 -4.39
C PHE A 13 1.54 -8.34 -3.55
N THR A 14 2.57 -9.16 -3.79
CA THR A 14 2.74 -10.42 -3.07
C THR A 14 2.96 -10.18 -1.58
N ILE A 15 3.79 -9.21 -1.23
CA ILE A 15 4.06 -8.89 0.16
C ILE A 15 2.80 -8.36 0.84
N ALA A 16 2.06 -7.48 0.18
CA ALA A 16 0.82 -6.93 0.72
C ALA A 16 -0.19 -8.04 1.00
N LYS A 17 -0.31 -8.99 0.07
CA LYS A 17 -1.22 -10.12 0.21
C LYS A 17 -0.85 -10.97 1.42
N LEU A 18 0.42 -11.34 1.53
CA LEU A 18 0.89 -12.18 2.64
C LEU A 18 0.66 -11.51 3.98
N LEU A 19 1.02 -10.23 4.09
CA LEU A 19 0.90 -9.52 5.35
C LEU A 19 -0.56 -9.24 5.73
N SER A 20 -1.42 -8.96 4.76
CA SER A 20 -2.83 -8.75 5.04
C SER A 20 -3.49 -10.02 5.55
N GLU A 21 -3.07 -11.17 5.03
CA GLU A 21 -3.58 -12.46 5.49
C GLU A 21 -3.15 -12.77 6.93
N GLN A 22 -2.09 -12.16 7.40
CA GLN A 22 -1.61 -12.31 8.77
C GLN A 22 -2.27 -11.33 9.74
N GLY A 23 -3.23 -10.55 9.27
CA GLY A 23 -4.00 -9.65 10.14
C GLY A 23 -3.40 -8.28 10.32
N HIS A 24 -2.38 -7.92 9.55
CA HIS A 24 -1.80 -6.57 9.61
C HIS A 24 -2.61 -5.57 8.81
N SER A 25 -2.57 -4.31 9.25
CA SER A 25 -3.15 -3.20 8.48
C SER A 25 -2.12 -2.72 7.47
N ILE A 26 -2.42 -2.89 6.19
CA ILE A 26 -1.47 -2.60 5.12
C ILE A 26 -1.91 -1.37 4.33
N THR A 27 -0.96 -0.51 4.02
CA THR A 27 -1.16 0.62 3.10
C THR A 27 -0.12 0.51 2.00
N VAL A 28 -0.57 0.53 0.76
CA VAL A 28 0.32 0.46 -0.40
C VAL A 28 0.30 1.78 -1.13
N ILE A 29 1.47 2.30 -1.47
CA ILE A 29 1.61 3.57 -2.18
C ILE A 29 2.39 3.33 -3.46
N ASP A 30 1.87 3.82 -4.58
CA ASP A 30 2.56 3.73 -5.87
C ASP A 30 2.10 4.86 -6.78
N GLN A 31 2.94 5.24 -7.72
CA GLN A 31 2.59 6.27 -8.70
C GLN A 31 1.67 5.74 -9.79
N SER A 32 1.66 4.45 -10.01
CA SER A 32 0.86 3.82 -11.05
C SER A 32 -0.58 3.60 -10.57
N SER A 33 -1.51 4.33 -11.16
CA SER A 33 -2.92 4.16 -10.83
C SER A 33 -3.43 2.78 -11.22
N GLU A 34 -2.88 2.19 -12.29
CA GLU A 34 -3.25 0.84 -12.70
C GLU A 34 -2.88 -0.19 -11.66
N ASP A 35 -1.66 -0.12 -11.13
CA ASP A 35 -1.20 -1.07 -10.12
C ASP A 35 -1.98 -0.91 -8.82
N ILE A 36 -2.25 0.33 -8.44
CA ILE A 36 -3.05 0.62 -7.25
C ILE A 36 -4.46 0.06 -7.42
N GLN A 37 -5.05 0.22 -8.61
CA GLN A 37 -6.39 -0.30 -8.87
C GLN A 37 -6.42 -1.83 -8.75
N LYS A 38 -5.41 -2.51 -9.26
CA LYS A 38 -5.32 -3.97 -9.15
C LYS A 38 -5.26 -4.42 -7.69
N ILE A 39 -4.49 -3.72 -6.87
CA ILE A 39 -4.40 -4.03 -5.45
C ILE A 39 -5.74 -3.77 -4.77
N ASN A 40 -6.34 -2.63 -5.05
CA ASN A 40 -7.62 -2.26 -4.45
C ASN A 40 -8.73 -3.25 -4.79
N ASP A 41 -8.70 -3.80 -6.01
CA ASP A 41 -9.70 -4.77 -6.45
C ASP A 41 -9.46 -6.17 -5.90
N SER A 42 -8.22 -6.50 -5.56
CA SER A 42 -7.84 -7.87 -5.22
C SER A 42 -7.59 -8.08 -3.73
N LEU A 43 -7.22 -7.04 -3.00
CA LEU A 43 -6.83 -7.16 -1.60
C LEU A 43 -7.62 -6.18 -0.74
N ASP A 44 -7.83 -6.57 0.51
CA ASP A 44 -8.47 -5.71 1.50
C ASP A 44 -7.40 -4.88 2.20
N VAL A 45 -6.82 -3.95 1.46
CA VAL A 45 -5.78 -3.05 1.97
C VAL A 45 -6.05 -1.64 1.50
N LYS A 46 -5.46 -0.67 2.18
CA LYS A 46 -5.54 0.72 1.77
C LYS A 46 -4.53 0.96 0.65
N ALA A 47 -4.96 1.53 -0.45
CA ALA A 47 -4.10 1.78 -1.59
C ALA A 47 -4.17 3.26 -2.00
N ILE A 48 -3.03 3.89 -2.15
CA ILE A 48 -2.91 5.33 -2.41
C ILE A 48 -2.05 5.55 -3.65
N VAL A 49 -2.57 6.34 -4.60
CA VAL A 49 -1.77 6.77 -5.76
C VAL A 49 -0.98 8.00 -5.38
N GLY A 50 0.34 7.94 -5.53
CA GLY A 50 1.22 9.06 -5.22
C GLY A 50 2.66 8.62 -5.05
N LYS A 51 3.51 9.59 -4.70
CA LYS A 51 4.91 9.30 -4.39
C LYS A 51 5.08 9.23 -2.89
N ALA A 52 5.65 8.12 -2.42
CA ALA A 52 5.84 7.90 -0.98
C ALA A 52 6.77 8.93 -0.34
N THR A 53 7.57 9.65 -1.15
CA THR A 53 8.48 10.67 -0.64
C THR A 53 7.78 11.97 -0.26
N TYR A 54 6.52 12.15 -0.63
CA TYR A 54 5.77 13.37 -0.29
C TYR A 54 5.20 13.23 1.12
N PRO A 55 5.51 14.17 2.03
CA PRO A 55 5.01 14.06 3.41
C PRO A 55 3.50 13.96 3.52
N SER A 56 2.76 14.68 2.68
CA SER A 56 1.30 14.63 2.72
C SER A 56 0.75 13.24 2.40
N ILE A 57 1.42 12.51 1.50
CA ILE A 57 1.03 11.15 1.16
C ILE A 57 1.32 10.21 2.33
N LEU A 58 2.50 10.35 2.94
CA LEU A 58 2.88 9.54 4.09
C LEU A 58 1.95 9.79 5.28
N GLU A 59 1.53 11.02 5.49
CA GLU A 59 0.57 11.33 6.55
C GLU A 59 -0.77 10.65 6.29
N LYS A 60 -1.26 10.66 5.05
CA LYS A 60 -2.49 9.96 4.68
C LYS A 60 -2.36 8.46 4.92
N ALA A 61 -1.17 7.93 4.73
CA ALA A 61 -0.89 6.52 4.92
C ALA A 61 -0.67 6.16 6.39
N ASN A 62 -0.71 7.14 7.29
CA ASN A 62 -0.51 6.90 8.71
C ASN A 62 0.89 6.39 9.02
N ALA A 63 1.90 6.99 8.39
CA ALA A 63 3.27 6.51 8.47
C ALA A 63 3.93 6.76 9.83
N THR A 64 3.30 7.53 10.69
CA THR A 64 3.82 7.81 12.03
C THR A 64 3.62 6.64 12.99
N GLU A 65 2.83 5.69 12.59
CA GLU A 65 2.64 4.46 13.34
C GLU A 65 3.85 3.54 13.13
#